data_fce90c62b3a662e7e8fe7defdddcadb1
#
_entry.id   fce90c62b3a662e7e8fe7defdddcadb1
#
_cell.length_a   1.000
_cell.length_b   1.000
_cell.length_c   1.000
_cell.angle_alpha   90.00
_cell.angle_beta   90.00
_cell.angle_gamma   90.00
#
_symmetry.space_group_name_H-M   'P 1'
#
loop_
_entity.id
_entity.type
_entity.pdbx_description
1 polymer ?
#
loop_
_entity_poly.entity_id
_entity_poly.type
_entity_poly.pdbx_seq_one_letter_code
_entity_poly.pdbx_strand_id
1 'polypeptide(L)'
;MEDLCQYLLVALPVVCFLVWLWRDSQRVPNITEKYVLITGCDSGFGNLLCKRLDRRGFRVLAACMTERGADDVRRAAGPNLRTALLDVTDSASIQKALEWATKEVGDTGLWGLVNNAGRSLPMGPTEWMKPSDFESTLRVNMTGVIAMTLAFLPLLKKGRGRVVNVASVLGRVAANGGGYCISKFAVESFSDCLRRDIHYFGVKVCIIEPGFFKTAVTNLESLERELHRLWNQLTPEVRDSYGEKYLLNYIKVQRFILNLVCDSDLSKVTSCMEHALTASHPRTRYSAGWDAKIGWIPLSYAPAWVVDCALNLVLPRPARSVS
;
A
#
# COMPACT_ATOMS: atom_id res chain seq x y z
N MET A 1 42.34 22.16 15.98
CA MET A 1 40.93 21.89 16.32
C MET A 1 40.01 21.94 15.12
N GLU A 2 40.21 22.87 14.20
CA GLU A 2 39.39 22.98 12.95
C GLU A 2 39.50 21.74 12.07
N ASP A 3 40.70 21.22 11.84
CA ASP A 3 40.88 20.00 11.02
C ASP A 3 40.18 18.77 11.62
N LEU A 4 40.25 18.62 12.97
CA LEU A 4 39.56 17.52 13.66
C LEU A 4 38.05 17.61 13.52
N CYS A 5 37.47 18.81 13.59
CA CYS A 5 36.05 19.03 13.37
C CYS A 5 35.64 18.71 11.93
N GLN A 6 36.46 19.08 10.95
CA GLN A 6 36.20 18.77 9.54
C GLN A 6 36.25 17.25 9.28
N TYR A 7 37.24 16.53 9.82
CA TYR A 7 37.31 15.08 9.71
C TYR A 7 36.12 14.39 10.38
N LEU A 8 35.67 14.86 11.54
CA LEU A 8 34.46 14.32 12.21
C LEU A 8 33.18 14.57 11.44
N LEU A 9 33.03 15.74 10.80
CA LEU A 9 31.86 16.08 9.97
C LEU A 9 31.73 15.15 8.75
N VAL A 10 32.84 14.66 8.20
CA VAL A 10 32.82 13.73 7.06
C VAL A 10 32.78 12.26 7.52
N ALA A 11 33.58 11.90 8.53
CA ALA A 11 33.69 10.53 9.00
C ALA A 11 32.38 10.02 9.66
N LEU A 12 31.71 10.86 10.46
CA LEU A 12 30.49 10.46 11.16
C LEU A 12 29.35 10.05 10.24
N PRO A 13 28.98 10.81 9.18
CA PRO A 13 27.97 10.38 8.21
C PRO A 13 28.35 9.08 7.49
N VAL A 14 29.63 8.90 7.13
CA VAL A 14 30.11 7.68 6.48
C VAL A 14 29.99 6.48 7.40
N VAL A 15 30.42 6.59 8.66
CA VAL A 15 30.26 5.51 9.66
C VAL A 15 28.78 5.19 9.89
N CYS A 16 27.94 6.21 10.07
CA CYS A 16 26.49 6.02 10.21
C CYS A 16 25.89 5.30 9.01
N PHE A 17 26.32 5.65 7.81
CA PHE A 17 25.85 5.01 6.57
C PHE A 17 26.31 3.54 6.49
N LEU A 18 27.56 3.24 6.82
CA LEU A 18 28.08 1.87 6.85
C LEU A 18 27.38 1.01 7.90
N VAL A 19 27.16 1.54 9.10
CA VAL A 19 26.38 0.86 10.15
C VAL A 19 24.95 0.63 9.70
N TRP A 20 24.33 1.60 9.01
CA TRP A 20 23.00 1.44 8.44
C TRP A 20 22.96 0.34 7.37
N LEU A 21 23.93 0.30 6.44
CA LEU A 21 24.05 -0.74 5.42
C LEU A 21 24.21 -2.13 6.05
N TRP A 22 25.08 -2.24 7.07
CA TRP A 22 25.28 -3.49 7.80
C TRP A 22 23.98 -3.95 8.48
N ARG A 23 23.29 -3.07 9.19
CA ARG A 23 22.00 -3.38 9.82
C ARG A 23 20.92 -3.78 8.80
N ASP A 24 20.85 -3.08 7.68
CA ASP A 24 19.89 -3.35 6.59
C ASP A 24 20.15 -4.71 5.93
N SER A 25 21.41 -5.20 5.93
CA SER A 25 21.76 -6.50 5.38
C SER A 25 21.43 -7.68 6.30
N GLN A 26 21.23 -7.46 7.60
CA GLN A 26 20.97 -8.54 8.57
C GLN A 26 19.60 -9.17 8.36
N ARG A 27 19.55 -10.51 8.34
CA ARG A 27 18.31 -11.27 8.13
C ARG A 27 17.97 -12.11 9.35
N VAL A 28 16.67 -12.30 9.57
CA VAL A 28 16.17 -13.15 10.64
C VAL A 28 16.45 -14.63 10.31
N PRO A 29 16.80 -15.44 11.32
CA PRO A 29 16.96 -16.89 11.14
C PRO A 29 15.62 -17.61 11.06
N ASN A 30 15.66 -18.89 10.70
CA ASN A 30 14.56 -19.86 10.79
C ASN A 30 13.27 -19.38 10.10
N ILE A 31 13.39 -18.86 8.88
CA ILE A 31 12.22 -18.36 8.12
C ILE A 31 11.22 -19.46 7.78
N THR A 32 11.65 -20.73 7.71
CA THR A 32 10.82 -21.88 7.41
C THR A 32 9.81 -22.23 8.51
N GLU A 33 10.01 -21.72 9.71
CA GLU A 33 9.10 -21.87 10.85
C GLU A 33 8.13 -20.68 11.00
N LYS A 34 8.29 -19.64 10.17
CA LYS A 34 7.58 -18.37 10.31
C LYS A 34 6.33 -18.31 9.45
N TYR A 35 5.19 -18.04 10.09
CA TYR A 35 3.92 -17.85 9.43
C TYR A 35 3.70 -16.39 9.02
N VAL A 36 3.30 -16.17 7.76
CA VAL A 36 2.97 -14.85 7.22
C VAL A 36 1.58 -14.89 6.61
N LEU A 37 0.67 -14.08 7.13
CA LEU A 37 -0.66 -13.87 6.57
C LEU A 37 -0.66 -12.66 5.64
N ILE A 38 -1.20 -12.82 4.43
CA ILE A 38 -1.26 -11.78 3.40
C ILE A 38 -2.71 -11.63 2.95
N THR A 39 -3.24 -10.40 2.95
CA THR A 39 -4.59 -10.11 2.47
C THR A 39 -4.60 -9.67 1.00
N GLY A 40 -5.66 -10.00 0.25
CA GLY A 40 -5.81 -9.61 -1.16
C GLY A 40 -4.85 -10.34 -2.09
N CYS A 41 -4.78 -11.68 -1.96
CA CYS A 41 -3.89 -12.52 -2.76
C CYS A 41 -4.46 -12.91 -4.13
N ASP A 42 -5.66 -12.46 -4.49
CA ASP A 42 -6.31 -12.77 -5.78
C ASP A 42 -5.47 -12.31 -6.98
N SER A 43 -4.78 -11.19 -6.87
CA SER A 43 -3.97 -10.60 -7.95
C SER A 43 -2.89 -9.65 -7.44
N GLY A 44 -2.11 -9.08 -8.35
CA GLY A 44 -1.17 -7.99 -8.08
C GLY A 44 -0.07 -8.35 -7.08
N PHE A 45 0.22 -7.43 -6.16
CA PHE A 45 1.33 -7.57 -5.21
C PHE A 45 1.12 -8.73 -4.25
N GLY A 46 -0.11 -8.94 -3.72
CA GLY A 46 -0.41 -10.03 -2.79
C GLY A 46 -0.19 -11.39 -3.41
N ASN A 47 -0.66 -11.59 -4.64
CA ASN A 47 -0.48 -12.83 -5.40
C ASN A 47 1.00 -13.12 -5.68
N LEU A 48 1.76 -12.11 -6.08
CA LEU A 48 3.19 -12.28 -6.34
C LEU A 48 3.97 -12.52 -5.05
N LEU A 49 3.62 -11.82 -3.96
CA LEU A 49 4.29 -11.95 -2.68
C LEU A 49 4.08 -13.34 -2.06
N CYS A 50 2.85 -13.86 -2.05
CA CYS A 50 2.58 -15.18 -1.46
C CYS A 50 3.38 -16.29 -2.16
N LYS A 51 3.46 -16.28 -3.50
CA LYS A 51 4.28 -17.20 -4.28
C LYS A 51 5.78 -17.01 -4.03
N ARG A 52 6.22 -15.78 -3.81
CA ARG A 52 7.63 -15.45 -3.54
C ARG A 52 8.06 -15.93 -2.16
N LEU A 53 7.23 -15.71 -1.13
CA LEU A 53 7.52 -16.14 0.24
C LEU A 53 7.45 -17.67 0.39
N ASP A 54 6.52 -18.32 -0.29
CA ASP A 54 6.42 -19.79 -0.33
C ASP A 54 7.72 -20.41 -0.90
N ARG A 55 8.21 -19.88 -2.04
CA ARG A 55 9.51 -20.31 -2.61
C ARG A 55 10.70 -20.03 -1.70
N ARG A 56 10.60 -19.05 -0.81
CA ARG A 56 11.63 -18.78 0.22
C ARG A 56 11.54 -19.71 1.41
N GLY A 57 10.48 -20.52 1.50
CA GLY A 57 10.26 -21.48 2.58
C GLY A 57 9.44 -20.96 3.76
N PHE A 58 8.83 -19.77 3.68
CA PHE A 58 7.87 -19.32 4.69
C PHE A 58 6.61 -20.17 4.67
N ARG A 59 5.94 -20.27 5.80
CA ARG A 59 4.58 -20.79 5.92
C ARG A 59 3.60 -19.67 5.59
N VAL A 60 3.01 -19.71 4.40
CA VAL A 60 2.20 -18.62 3.87
C VAL A 60 0.71 -18.88 4.06
N LEU A 61 0.02 -17.95 4.70
CA LEU A 61 -1.42 -17.91 4.85
C LEU A 61 -1.97 -16.85 3.88
N ALA A 62 -2.38 -17.28 2.69
CA ALA A 62 -2.85 -16.41 1.63
C ALA A 62 -4.36 -16.22 1.71
N ALA A 63 -4.80 -15.00 2.04
CA ALA A 63 -6.21 -14.65 2.12
C ALA A 63 -6.68 -13.99 0.81
N CYS A 64 -7.69 -14.57 0.17
CA CYS A 64 -8.27 -14.14 -1.09
C CYS A 64 -9.73 -13.71 -0.89
N MET A 65 -10.20 -12.75 -1.70
CA MET A 65 -11.60 -12.33 -1.70
C MET A 65 -12.50 -13.36 -2.40
N THR A 66 -11.96 -14.09 -3.37
CA THR A 66 -12.71 -14.99 -4.24
C THR A 66 -12.17 -16.42 -4.22
N GLU A 67 -13.06 -17.43 -4.38
CA GLU A 67 -12.66 -18.83 -4.55
C GLU A 67 -11.72 -19.00 -5.74
N ARG A 68 -12.04 -18.35 -6.87
CA ARG A 68 -11.18 -18.39 -8.05
C ARG A 68 -9.77 -17.92 -7.76
N GLY A 69 -9.63 -16.79 -7.03
CA GLY A 69 -8.32 -16.27 -6.63
C GLY A 69 -7.58 -17.25 -5.71
N ALA A 70 -8.28 -17.85 -4.75
CA ALA A 70 -7.72 -18.86 -3.87
C ALA A 70 -7.24 -20.10 -4.63
N ASP A 71 -8.02 -20.58 -5.60
CA ASP A 71 -7.65 -21.71 -6.46
C ASP A 71 -6.44 -21.42 -7.34
N ASP A 72 -6.39 -20.21 -7.94
CA ASP A 72 -5.26 -19.77 -8.76
C ASP A 72 -3.95 -19.69 -7.95
N VAL A 73 -4.03 -19.21 -6.72
CA VAL A 73 -2.89 -19.18 -5.79
C VAL A 73 -2.49 -20.61 -5.42
N ARG A 74 -3.44 -21.46 -5.06
CA ARG A 74 -3.21 -22.84 -4.60
C ARG A 74 -2.55 -23.69 -5.68
N ARG A 75 -2.99 -23.55 -6.94
CA ARG A 75 -2.41 -24.27 -8.09
C ARG A 75 -0.96 -23.90 -8.39
N ALA A 76 -0.57 -22.65 -8.07
CA ALA A 76 0.76 -22.11 -8.37
C ALA A 76 1.72 -22.13 -7.17
N ALA A 77 1.29 -22.68 -6.03
CA ALA A 77 2.02 -22.66 -4.76
C ALA A 77 2.63 -24.02 -4.43
N GLY A 78 3.64 -24.00 -3.57
CA GLY A 78 4.24 -25.16 -2.93
C GLY A 78 3.45 -25.65 -1.70
N PRO A 79 3.98 -26.64 -0.99
CA PRO A 79 3.28 -27.30 0.12
C PRO A 79 3.10 -26.42 1.38
N ASN A 80 3.86 -25.34 1.50
CA ASN A 80 3.86 -24.47 2.69
C ASN A 80 2.83 -23.34 2.61
N LEU A 81 2.07 -23.24 1.52
CA LEU A 81 1.03 -22.22 1.35
C LEU A 81 -0.35 -22.80 1.59
N ARG A 82 -1.14 -22.10 2.39
CA ARG A 82 -2.55 -22.37 2.64
C ARG A 82 -3.39 -21.15 2.23
N THR A 83 -4.60 -21.38 1.77
CA THR A 83 -5.52 -20.31 1.35
C THR A 83 -6.77 -20.27 2.19
N ALA A 84 -7.32 -19.07 2.41
CA ALA A 84 -8.64 -18.86 3.00
C ALA A 84 -9.38 -17.75 2.27
N LEU A 85 -10.71 -17.75 2.35
CA LEU A 85 -11.52 -16.62 1.92
C LEU A 85 -11.55 -15.54 2.98
N LEU A 86 -11.42 -14.29 2.56
CA LEU A 86 -11.44 -13.15 3.45
C LEU A 86 -11.98 -11.89 2.75
N ASP A 87 -13.08 -11.37 3.28
CA ASP A 87 -13.51 -10.00 3.07
C ASP A 87 -13.09 -9.15 4.28
N VAL A 88 -12.15 -8.24 4.09
CA VAL A 88 -11.64 -7.35 5.15
C VAL A 88 -12.66 -6.31 5.61
N THR A 89 -13.82 -6.20 4.94
CA THR A 89 -14.92 -5.30 5.32
C THR A 89 -15.99 -5.98 6.17
N ASP A 90 -15.92 -7.31 6.33
CA ASP A 90 -16.85 -8.11 7.09
C ASP A 90 -16.20 -8.67 8.37
N SER A 91 -16.72 -8.27 9.51
CA SER A 91 -16.21 -8.70 10.82
C SER A 91 -16.32 -10.22 11.04
N ALA A 92 -17.37 -10.86 10.53
CA ALA A 92 -17.54 -12.32 10.63
C ALA A 92 -16.51 -13.05 9.77
N SER A 93 -16.18 -12.52 8.58
CA SER A 93 -15.12 -13.05 7.72
C SER A 93 -13.75 -12.92 8.38
N ILE A 94 -13.45 -11.76 9.00
CA ILE A 94 -12.20 -11.55 9.74
C ILE A 94 -12.09 -12.53 10.91
N GLN A 95 -13.16 -12.74 11.65
CA GLN A 95 -13.18 -13.68 12.80
C GLN A 95 -12.92 -15.11 12.35
N LYS A 96 -13.55 -15.59 11.27
CA LYS A 96 -13.29 -16.90 10.66
C LYS A 96 -11.83 -17.05 10.23
N ALA A 97 -11.26 -16.02 9.59
CA ALA A 97 -9.87 -16.02 9.19
C ALA A 97 -8.91 -16.05 10.39
N LEU A 98 -9.25 -15.36 11.50
CA LEU A 98 -8.48 -15.40 12.74
C LEU A 98 -8.49 -16.81 13.35
N GLU A 99 -9.66 -17.44 13.45
CA GLU A 99 -9.78 -18.81 13.97
C GLU A 99 -8.98 -19.83 13.14
N TRP A 100 -9.09 -19.73 11.82
CA TRP A 100 -8.30 -20.54 10.90
C TRP A 100 -6.79 -20.32 11.10
N ALA A 101 -6.34 -19.06 11.07
CA ALA A 101 -4.94 -18.73 11.26
C ALA A 101 -4.41 -19.17 12.62
N THR A 102 -5.23 -19.06 13.69
CA THR A 102 -4.87 -19.49 15.05
C THR A 102 -4.59 -21.00 15.08
N LYS A 103 -5.40 -21.81 14.38
CA LYS A 103 -5.17 -23.27 14.25
C LYS A 103 -3.87 -23.58 13.49
N GLU A 104 -3.61 -22.83 12.40
CA GLU A 104 -2.40 -23.05 11.59
C GLU A 104 -1.11 -22.67 12.33
N VAL A 105 -1.09 -21.52 13.04
CA VAL A 105 0.13 -21.03 13.71
C VAL A 105 0.39 -21.69 15.05
N GLY A 106 -0.63 -22.21 15.70
CA GLY A 106 -0.53 -22.87 17.02
C GLY A 106 0.21 -22.02 18.06
N ASP A 107 1.22 -22.62 18.68
CA ASP A 107 2.00 -21.93 19.73
C ASP A 107 3.08 -20.98 19.22
N THR A 108 3.45 -21.04 17.95
CA THR A 108 4.50 -20.17 17.38
C THR A 108 4.06 -18.73 17.21
N GLY A 109 2.75 -18.47 17.09
CA GLY A 109 2.18 -17.17 16.80
C GLY A 109 2.40 -16.75 15.35
N LEU A 110 1.96 -15.52 15.02
CA LEU A 110 2.08 -14.97 13.66
C LEU A 110 3.33 -14.11 13.53
N TRP A 111 4.19 -14.46 12.57
CA TRP A 111 5.39 -13.68 12.28
C TRP A 111 5.13 -12.42 11.47
N GLY A 112 4.22 -12.47 10.50
CA GLY A 112 3.93 -11.33 9.63
C GLY A 112 2.46 -11.22 9.28
N LEU A 113 1.91 -10.02 9.37
CA LEU A 113 0.63 -9.63 8.79
C LEU A 113 0.91 -8.61 7.69
N VAL A 114 0.55 -8.94 6.44
CA VAL A 114 0.65 -8.02 5.31
C VAL A 114 -0.75 -7.56 4.93
N ASN A 115 -1.09 -6.33 5.30
CA ASN A 115 -2.33 -5.68 4.90
C ASN A 115 -2.15 -5.11 3.48
N ASN A 116 -2.43 -5.94 2.49
CA ASN A 116 -2.28 -5.62 1.07
C ASN A 116 -3.63 -5.43 0.36
N ALA A 117 -4.71 -6.02 0.84
CA ALA A 117 -6.04 -5.82 0.27
C ALA A 117 -6.36 -4.32 0.12
N GLY A 118 -6.86 -3.94 -1.06
CA GLY A 118 -7.15 -2.53 -1.34
C GLY A 118 -7.85 -2.33 -2.67
N ARG A 119 -8.51 -1.18 -2.80
CA ARG A 119 -9.18 -0.71 -4.01
C ARG A 119 -8.92 0.77 -4.24
N SER A 120 -9.02 1.23 -5.50
CA SER A 120 -8.82 2.64 -5.87
C SER A 120 -10.10 3.38 -6.26
N LEU A 121 -11.07 2.65 -6.80
CA LEU A 121 -12.29 3.25 -7.33
C LEU A 121 -13.39 3.42 -6.26
N PRO A 122 -14.20 4.47 -6.38
CA PRO A 122 -14.15 5.51 -7.41
C PRO A 122 -13.03 6.54 -7.19
N MET A 123 -12.54 7.15 -8.29
CA MET A 123 -11.49 8.17 -8.29
C MET A 123 -11.78 9.20 -9.39
N GLY A 124 -11.70 10.49 -9.08
CA GLY A 124 -11.97 11.59 -9.99
C GLY A 124 -12.02 12.94 -9.26
N PRO A 125 -12.50 14.02 -9.89
CA PRO A 125 -12.71 15.29 -9.20
C PRO A 125 -13.63 15.12 -7.99
N THR A 126 -13.27 15.73 -6.86
CA THR A 126 -13.96 15.54 -5.57
C THR A 126 -15.46 15.84 -5.64
N GLU A 127 -15.85 16.91 -6.34
CA GLU A 127 -17.23 17.35 -6.50
C GLU A 127 -18.10 16.33 -7.28
N TRP A 128 -17.49 15.41 -8.04
CA TRP A 128 -18.24 14.42 -8.82
C TRP A 128 -18.69 13.23 -7.99
N MET A 129 -18.27 13.14 -6.74
CA MET A 129 -18.49 11.98 -5.86
C MET A 129 -19.44 12.27 -4.71
N LYS A 130 -20.11 11.22 -4.26
CA LYS A 130 -21.00 11.24 -3.10
C LYS A 130 -20.22 10.74 -1.86
N PRO A 131 -20.65 11.07 -0.64
CA PRO A 131 -20.03 10.54 0.59
C PRO A 131 -19.89 9.02 0.60
N SER A 132 -20.88 8.28 0.07
CA SER A 132 -20.82 6.82 -0.05
C SER A 132 -19.69 6.29 -0.94
N ASP A 133 -19.24 7.06 -1.92
CA ASP A 133 -18.10 6.70 -2.76
C ASP A 133 -16.80 6.71 -1.96
N PHE A 134 -16.64 7.70 -1.08
CA PHE A 134 -15.52 7.78 -0.13
C PHE A 134 -15.57 6.63 0.86
N GLU A 135 -16.71 6.43 1.51
CA GLU A 135 -16.93 5.38 2.52
C GLU A 135 -16.60 3.99 1.96
N SER A 136 -17.02 3.69 0.75
CA SER A 136 -16.77 2.41 0.09
C SER A 136 -15.27 2.08 -0.02
N THR A 137 -14.46 3.09 -0.30
CA THR A 137 -12.99 2.95 -0.39
C THR A 137 -12.35 2.90 0.99
N LEU A 138 -12.80 3.75 1.91
CA LEU A 138 -12.31 3.79 3.28
C LEU A 138 -12.59 2.47 4.04
N ARG A 139 -13.73 1.85 3.81
CA ARG A 139 -14.07 0.55 4.43
C ARG A 139 -13.03 -0.53 4.13
N VAL A 140 -12.56 -0.62 2.88
CA VAL A 140 -11.52 -1.60 2.50
C VAL A 140 -10.14 -1.14 2.96
N ASN A 141 -9.72 0.06 2.53
CA ASN A 141 -8.32 0.48 2.61
C ASN A 141 -7.90 0.98 3.99
N MET A 142 -8.84 1.44 4.81
CA MET A 142 -8.58 2.00 6.15
C MET A 142 -9.18 1.12 7.23
N THR A 143 -10.52 1.02 7.30
CA THR A 143 -11.21 0.28 8.35
C THR A 143 -10.83 -1.20 8.33
N GLY A 144 -10.75 -1.81 7.13
CA GLY A 144 -10.31 -3.19 6.96
C GLY A 144 -8.88 -3.43 7.45
N VAL A 145 -7.94 -2.52 7.14
CA VAL A 145 -6.55 -2.58 7.64
C VAL A 145 -6.51 -2.51 9.17
N ILE A 146 -7.27 -1.60 9.76
CA ILE A 146 -7.37 -1.46 11.23
C ILE A 146 -7.98 -2.72 11.84
N ALA A 147 -9.11 -3.19 11.32
CA ALA A 147 -9.82 -4.36 11.84
C ALA A 147 -8.95 -5.63 11.78
N MET A 148 -8.31 -5.89 10.63
CA MET A 148 -7.34 -6.99 10.47
C MET A 148 -6.20 -6.88 11.48
N THR A 149 -5.61 -5.71 11.60
CA THR A 149 -4.48 -5.52 12.51
C THR A 149 -4.87 -5.78 13.96
N LEU A 150 -5.98 -5.21 14.43
CA LEU A 150 -6.45 -5.39 15.81
C LEU A 150 -6.82 -6.84 16.10
N ALA A 151 -7.51 -7.52 15.18
CA ALA A 151 -7.87 -8.93 15.35
C ALA A 151 -6.63 -9.84 15.46
N PHE A 152 -5.60 -9.60 14.66
CA PHE A 152 -4.40 -10.44 14.62
C PHE A 152 -3.28 -9.99 15.58
N LEU A 153 -3.44 -8.87 16.28
CA LEU A 153 -2.43 -8.33 17.18
C LEU A 153 -2.01 -9.30 18.31
N PRO A 154 -2.90 -10.10 18.93
CA PRO A 154 -2.49 -11.10 19.91
C PRO A 154 -1.53 -12.15 19.34
N LEU A 155 -1.78 -12.66 18.13
CA LEU A 155 -0.90 -13.62 17.46
C LEU A 155 0.44 -12.99 17.06
N LEU A 156 0.43 -11.73 16.64
CA LEU A 156 1.64 -10.97 16.31
C LEU A 156 2.50 -10.70 17.56
N LYS A 157 1.89 -10.38 18.70
CA LYS A 157 2.61 -10.24 19.99
C LYS A 157 3.22 -11.56 20.41
N LYS A 158 2.49 -12.69 20.29
CA LYS A 158 2.99 -14.04 20.59
C LYS A 158 4.23 -14.37 19.76
N GLY A 159 4.18 -14.10 18.42
CA GLY A 159 5.29 -14.33 17.50
C GLY A 159 6.39 -13.28 17.51
N ARG A 160 6.27 -12.18 18.30
CA ARG A 160 7.12 -10.97 18.22
C ARG A 160 7.34 -10.56 16.76
N GLY A 161 6.23 -10.53 16.03
CA GLY A 161 6.20 -10.43 14.58
C GLY A 161 6.27 -9.00 14.05
N ARG A 162 5.61 -8.80 12.91
CA ARG A 162 5.54 -7.50 12.25
C ARG A 162 4.26 -7.30 11.45
N VAL A 163 3.81 -6.06 11.40
CA VAL A 163 2.75 -5.59 10.51
C VAL A 163 3.40 -4.89 9.33
N VAL A 164 2.98 -5.24 8.12
CA VAL A 164 3.42 -4.62 6.86
C VAL A 164 2.18 -4.04 6.18
N ASN A 165 2.03 -2.73 6.22
CA ASN A 165 0.89 -2.04 5.63
C ASN A 165 1.24 -1.48 4.26
N VAL A 166 0.41 -1.80 3.26
CA VAL A 166 0.58 -1.27 1.90
C VAL A 166 -0.16 0.06 1.78
N ALA A 167 0.60 1.16 1.93
CA ALA A 167 0.14 2.51 1.66
C ALA A 167 0.25 2.84 0.15
N SER A 168 0.77 4.00 -0.18
CA SER A 168 1.06 4.50 -1.54
C SER A 168 1.81 5.82 -1.44
N VAL A 169 2.48 6.24 -2.51
CA VAL A 169 2.93 7.65 -2.65
C VAL A 169 1.76 8.63 -2.55
N LEU A 170 0.54 8.19 -2.91
CA LEU A 170 -0.69 8.96 -2.72
C LEU A 170 -1.20 8.99 -1.27
N GLY A 171 -0.48 8.39 -0.33
CA GLY A 171 -0.57 8.63 1.12
C GLY A 171 0.35 9.75 1.61
N ARG A 172 1.15 10.33 0.71
CA ARG A 172 2.10 11.42 0.99
C ARG A 172 1.79 12.68 0.19
N VAL A 173 1.21 12.51 -1.01
CA VAL A 173 0.74 13.60 -1.88
C VAL A 173 -0.67 13.26 -2.36
N ALA A 174 -1.64 14.12 -2.11
CA ALA A 174 -3.02 13.94 -2.57
C ALA A 174 -3.16 14.48 -4.00
N ALA A 175 -2.86 13.67 -5.00
CA ALA A 175 -2.90 14.08 -6.41
C ALA A 175 -4.26 13.89 -7.10
N ASN A 176 -5.18 13.12 -6.48
CA ASN A 176 -6.52 12.84 -7.03
C ASN A 176 -7.58 12.99 -5.95
N GLY A 177 -8.78 13.38 -6.34
CA GLY A 177 -9.95 13.33 -5.47
C GLY A 177 -10.41 11.91 -5.17
N GLY A 178 -11.34 11.78 -4.22
CA GLY A 178 -11.92 10.52 -3.81
C GLY A 178 -11.30 9.88 -2.56
N GLY A 179 -11.85 8.74 -2.19
CA GLY A 179 -11.48 8.05 -0.95
C GLY A 179 -10.07 7.43 -0.96
N TYR A 180 -9.44 7.28 -2.13
CA TYR A 180 -8.16 6.56 -2.20
C TYR A 180 -7.02 7.30 -1.48
N CYS A 181 -6.73 8.56 -1.86
CA CYS A 181 -5.68 9.34 -1.20
C CYS A 181 -5.94 9.46 0.31
N ILE A 182 -7.18 9.80 0.69
CA ILE A 182 -7.60 9.88 2.10
C ILE A 182 -7.29 8.57 2.83
N SER A 183 -7.65 7.41 2.24
CA SER A 183 -7.41 6.10 2.84
C SER A 183 -5.91 5.82 3.03
N LYS A 184 -5.07 6.22 2.06
CA LYS A 184 -3.63 5.96 2.13
C LYS A 184 -2.92 6.88 3.13
N PHE A 185 -3.34 8.15 3.26
CA PHE A 185 -2.92 9.03 4.36
C PHE A 185 -3.33 8.45 5.72
N ALA A 186 -4.54 7.92 5.83
CA ALA A 186 -5.01 7.26 7.06
C ALA A 186 -4.16 6.03 7.43
N VAL A 187 -3.75 5.20 6.45
CA VAL A 187 -2.86 4.05 6.68
C VAL A 187 -1.48 4.51 7.16
N GLU A 188 -0.92 5.59 6.61
CA GLU A 188 0.34 6.17 7.09
C GLU A 188 0.24 6.58 8.57
N SER A 189 -0.78 7.37 8.91
CA SER A 189 -1.02 7.83 10.27
C SER A 189 -1.27 6.68 11.23
N PHE A 190 -2.17 5.74 10.88
CA PHE A 190 -2.45 4.56 11.68
C PHE A 190 -1.18 3.73 11.95
N SER A 191 -0.35 3.53 10.93
CA SER A 191 0.89 2.75 11.06
C SER A 191 1.89 3.41 12.00
N ASP A 192 2.00 4.73 11.97
CA ASP A 192 2.91 5.48 12.85
C ASP A 192 2.45 5.46 14.31
N CYS A 193 1.13 5.61 14.56
CA CYS A 193 0.56 5.46 15.91
C CYS A 193 0.80 4.04 16.41
N LEU A 194 0.38 3.04 15.63
CA LEU A 194 0.52 1.63 15.98
C LEU A 194 1.97 1.26 16.31
N ARG A 195 2.93 1.72 15.50
CA ARG A 195 4.35 1.43 15.68
C ARG A 195 4.88 1.91 17.03
N ARG A 196 4.42 3.06 17.49
CA ARG A 196 4.81 3.62 18.81
C ARG A 196 4.14 2.87 19.93
N ASP A 197 2.86 2.52 19.79
CA ASP A 197 2.07 1.87 20.84
C ASP A 197 2.52 0.43 21.11
N ILE A 198 2.86 -0.34 20.05
CA ILE A 198 3.17 -1.78 20.19
C ILE A 198 4.65 -2.11 20.21
N HIS A 199 5.51 -1.11 20.13
CA HIS A 199 6.97 -1.28 20.15
C HIS A 199 7.47 -2.13 21.35
N TYR A 200 6.92 -1.90 22.54
CA TYR A 200 7.29 -2.60 23.78
C TYR A 200 6.95 -4.09 23.77
N PHE A 201 6.07 -4.54 22.89
CA PHE A 201 5.73 -5.95 22.70
C PHE A 201 6.66 -6.66 21.70
N GLY A 202 7.68 -5.97 21.19
CA GLY A 202 8.60 -6.50 20.18
C GLY A 202 8.01 -6.61 18.78
N VAL A 203 6.79 -6.10 18.54
CA VAL A 203 6.14 -6.08 17.22
C VAL A 203 6.62 -4.87 16.41
N LYS A 204 7.02 -5.10 15.18
CA LYS A 204 7.49 -4.06 14.26
C LYS A 204 6.38 -3.67 13.27
N VAL A 205 6.35 -2.41 12.87
CA VAL A 205 5.39 -1.91 11.86
C VAL A 205 6.17 -1.26 10.72
N CYS A 206 5.90 -1.74 9.51
CA CYS A 206 6.53 -1.27 8.27
C CYS A 206 5.46 -0.79 7.30
N ILE A 207 5.77 0.27 6.57
CA ILE A 207 4.89 0.85 5.56
C ILE A 207 5.56 0.66 4.20
N ILE A 208 4.79 0.15 3.24
CA ILE A 208 5.22 0.09 1.84
C ILE A 208 4.53 1.23 1.10
N GLU A 209 5.32 2.06 0.44
CA GLU A 209 4.87 3.23 -0.32
C GLU A 209 5.15 3.01 -1.82
N PRO A 210 4.34 2.21 -2.54
CA PRO A 210 4.51 2.05 -3.97
C PRO A 210 4.21 3.34 -4.72
N GLY A 211 4.98 3.62 -5.77
CA GLY A 211 4.58 4.49 -6.84
C GLY A 211 3.50 3.86 -7.72
N PHE A 212 3.48 4.19 -8.98
CA PHE A 212 2.50 3.65 -9.92
C PHE A 212 3.01 2.34 -10.56
N PHE A 213 2.23 1.29 -10.42
CA PHE A 213 2.50 -0.04 -10.98
C PHE A 213 1.31 -0.57 -11.75
N LYS A 214 1.55 -1.38 -12.80
CA LYS A 214 0.50 -2.03 -13.59
C LYS A 214 -0.19 -3.13 -12.79
N THR A 215 -1.31 -2.80 -12.17
CA THR A 215 -2.15 -3.71 -11.36
C THR A 215 -3.62 -3.46 -11.67
N ALA A 216 -4.53 -4.23 -11.08
CA ALA A 216 -5.97 -3.98 -11.20
C ALA A 216 -6.38 -2.57 -10.73
N VAL A 217 -5.66 -2.00 -9.76
CA VAL A 217 -5.87 -0.65 -9.20
C VAL A 217 -5.62 0.46 -10.23
N THR A 218 -4.71 0.24 -11.17
CA THR A 218 -4.31 1.19 -12.24
C THR A 218 -4.83 0.79 -13.62
N ASN A 219 -5.84 -0.07 -13.70
CA ASN A 219 -6.44 -0.49 -14.96
C ASN A 219 -7.18 0.68 -15.63
N LEU A 220 -6.67 1.13 -16.80
CA LEU A 220 -7.16 2.31 -17.52
C LEU A 220 -8.63 2.19 -17.92
N GLU A 221 -9.05 1.03 -18.43
CA GLU A 221 -10.43 0.83 -18.85
C GLU A 221 -11.42 0.96 -17.68
N SER A 222 -11.03 0.46 -16.52
CA SER A 222 -11.85 0.54 -15.30
C SER A 222 -11.92 1.97 -14.77
N LEU A 223 -10.80 2.71 -14.83
CA LEU A 223 -10.73 4.12 -14.44
C LEU A 223 -11.58 5.00 -15.37
N GLU A 224 -11.49 4.80 -16.67
CA GLU A 224 -12.26 5.56 -17.66
C GLU A 224 -13.76 5.27 -17.55
N ARG A 225 -14.16 3.99 -17.43
CA ARG A 225 -15.58 3.64 -17.20
C ARG A 225 -16.13 4.32 -15.96
N GLU A 226 -15.32 4.37 -14.90
CA GLU A 226 -15.73 5.00 -13.64
C GLU A 226 -15.85 6.51 -13.77
N LEU A 227 -14.94 7.19 -14.45
CA LEU A 227 -15.06 8.63 -14.76
C LEU A 227 -16.31 8.95 -15.57
N HIS A 228 -16.64 8.13 -16.58
CA HIS A 228 -17.88 8.29 -17.33
C HIS A 228 -19.11 8.04 -16.45
N ARG A 229 -19.08 7.05 -15.55
CA ARG A 229 -20.16 6.81 -14.58
C ARG A 229 -20.38 8.03 -13.68
N LEU A 230 -19.30 8.56 -13.09
CA LEU A 230 -19.37 9.76 -12.26
C LEU A 230 -19.92 10.95 -13.05
N TRP A 231 -19.39 11.21 -14.25
CA TRP A 231 -19.85 12.28 -15.13
C TRP A 231 -21.35 12.19 -15.43
N ASN A 232 -21.84 10.99 -15.74
CA ASN A 232 -23.25 10.77 -16.09
C ASN A 232 -24.21 10.96 -14.90
N GLN A 233 -23.70 10.94 -13.68
CA GLN A 233 -24.50 11.17 -12.46
C GLN A 233 -24.52 12.64 -12.00
N LEU A 234 -23.74 13.52 -12.65
CA LEU A 234 -23.71 14.94 -12.32
C LEU A 234 -24.99 15.66 -12.73
N THR A 235 -25.33 16.68 -11.98
CA THR A 235 -26.41 17.61 -12.40
C THR A 235 -25.99 18.41 -13.63
N PRO A 236 -26.95 18.90 -14.44
CA PRO A 236 -26.63 19.74 -15.58
C PRO A 236 -25.75 20.94 -15.23
N GLU A 237 -26.01 21.57 -14.09
CA GLU A 237 -25.27 22.72 -13.60
C GLU A 237 -23.78 22.41 -13.37
N VAL A 238 -23.48 21.29 -12.71
CA VAL A 238 -22.10 20.85 -12.48
C VAL A 238 -21.43 20.47 -13.80
N ARG A 239 -22.14 19.75 -14.71
CA ARG A 239 -21.59 19.43 -16.04
C ARG A 239 -21.22 20.67 -16.83
N ASP A 240 -22.09 21.70 -16.81
CA ASP A 240 -21.85 22.96 -17.51
C ASP A 240 -20.66 23.72 -16.92
N SER A 241 -20.42 23.61 -15.62
CA SER A 241 -19.28 24.28 -14.97
C SER A 241 -17.95 23.67 -15.40
N TYR A 242 -17.89 22.34 -15.54
CA TYR A 242 -16.68 21.65 -16.01
C TYR A 242 -16.56 21.63 -17.55
N GLY A 243 -17.65 21.34 -18.26
CA GLY A 243 -17.71 21.18 -19.71
C GLY A 243 -17.19 19.80 -20.18
N GLU A 244 -17.80 19.26 -21.25
CA GLU A 244 -17.41 17.95 -21.81
C GLU A 244 -15.93 17.84 -22.17
N LYS A 245 -15.34 18.95 -22.65
CA LYS A 245 -13.92 19.01 -23.00
C LYS A 245 -13.02 18.74 -21.80
N TYR A 246 -13.46 19.11 -20.59
CA TYR A 246 -12.73 18.80 -19.35
C TYR A 246 -12.63 17.30 -19.11
N LEU A 247 -13.74 16.56 -19.17
CA LEU A 247 -13.76 15.10 -19.00
C LEU A 247 -12.80 14.42 -19.99
N LEU A 248 -12.90 14.78 -21.28
CA LEU A 248 -12.06 14.20 -22.32
C LEU A 248 -10.57 14.48 -22.08
N ASN A 249 -10.23 15.71 -21.67
CA ASN A 249 -8.86 16.08 -21.37
C ASN A 249 -8.36 15.40 -20.08
N TYR A 250 -9.21 15.27 -19.06
CA TYR A 250 -8.87 14.57 -17.82
C TYR A 250 -8.52 13.11 -18.10
N ILE A 251 -9.31 12.41 -18.91
CA ILE A 251 -9.05 11.03 -19.35
C ILE A 251 -7.73 10.95 -20.14
N LYS A 252 -7.48 11.88 -21.07
CA LYS A 252 -6.23 11.91 -21.85
C LYS A 252 -5.00 12.11 -20.96
N VAL A 253 -5.06 13.05 -20.03
CA VAL A 253 -3.97 13.33 -19.07
C VAL A 253 -3.72 12.12 -18.18
N GLN A 254 -4.77 11.52 -17.63
CA GLN A 254 -4.67 10.34 -16.79
C GLN A 254 -4.05 9.16 -17.56
N ARG A 255 -4.49 8.92 -18.78
CA ARG A 255 -3.91 7.89 -19.67
C ARG A 255 -2.44 8.15 -19.97
N PHE A 256 -2.09 9.39 -20.29
CA PHE A 256 -0.69 9.77 -20.54
C PHE A 256 0.18 9.53 -19.31
N ILE A 257 -0.23 10.00 -18.14
CA ILE A 257 0.54 9.83 -16.89
C ILE A 257 0.70 8.36 -16.57
N LEU A 258 -0.38 7.57 -16.56
CA LEU A 258 -0.30 6.15 -16.19
C LEU A 258 0.57 5.35 -17.18
N ASN A 259 0.52 5.65 -18.48
CA ASN A 259 1.40 5.01 -19.45
C ASN A 259 2.87 5.39 -19.26
N LEU A 260 3.17 6.61 -18.79
CA LEU A 260 4.52 7.09 -18.55
C LEU A 260 5.12 6.51 -17.27
N VAL A 261 4.35 6.49 -16.17
CA VAL A 261 4.90 6.21 -14.82
C VAL A 261 4.66 4.78 -14.34
N CYS A 262 3.63 4.08 -14.86
CA CYS A 262 3.30 2.74 -14.37
C CYS A 262 4.37 1.71 -14.73
N ASP A 263 5.07 1.22 -13.72
CA ASP A 263 6.05 0.15 -13.84
C ASP A 263 5.36 -1.23 -13.94
N SER A 264 5.81 -2.07 -14.84
CA SER A 264 5.31 -3.44 -14.98
C SER A 264 5.97 -4.44 -14.04
N ASP A 265 7.12 -4.08 -13.47
CA ASP A 265 7.87 -4.96 -12.58
C ASP A 265 7.38 -4.87 -11.13
N LEU A 266 6.34 -5.63 -10.83
CA LEU A 266 5.77 -5.73 -9.48
C LEU A 266 6.76 -6.30 -8.45
N SER A 267 7.85 -6.93 -8.90
CA SER A 267 8.86 -7.51 -8.01
C SER A 267 9.57 -6.45 -7.17
N LYS A 268 9.64 -5.21 -7.63
CA LYS A 268 10.19 -4.06 -6.88
C LYS A 268 9.43 -3.82 -5.58
N VAL A 269 8.09 -3.93 -5.62
CA VAL A 269 7.24 -3.78 -4.43
C VAL A 269 7.34 -5.01 -3.54
N THR A 270 7.23 -6.22 -4.11
CA THR A 270 7.29 -7.44 -3.31
C THR A 270 8.67 -7.70 -2.71
N SER A 271 9.75 -7.17 -3.30
CA SER A 271 11.08 -7.16 -2.70
C SER A 271 11.16 -6.28 -1.44
N CYS A 272 10.49 -5.12 -1.46
CA CYS A 272 10.36 -4.27 -0.27
C CYS A 272 9.57 -4.99 0.84
N MET A 273 8.45 -5.65 0.49
CA MET A 273 7.65 -6.42 1.44
C MET A 273 8.45 -7.61 2.01
N GLU A 274 9.18 -8.33 1.16
CA GLU A 274 10.05 -9.43 1.59
C GLU A 274 11.14 -8.92 2.54
N HIS A 275 11.78 -7.80 2.21
CA HIS A 275 12.77 -7.18 3.10
C HIS A 275 12.15 -6.82 4.45
N ALA A 276 10.98 -6.18 4.47
CA ALA A 276 10.25 -5.87 5.70
C ALA A 276 9.98 -7.12 6.55
N LEU A 277 9.75 -8.28 5.91
CA LEU A 277 9.48 -9.56 6.58
C LEU A 277 10.75 -10.32 7.00
N THR A 278 11.88 -10.14 6.30
CA THR A 278 13.11 -10.91 6.51
C THR A 278 14.21 -10.16 7.24
N ALA A 279 14.22 -8.81 7.18
CA ALA A 279 15.26 -8.03 7.85
C ALA A 279 15.16 -8.13 9.38
N SER A 280 16.31 -8.27 10.06
CA SER A 280 16.39 -8.18 11.53
C SER A 280 16.06 -6.76 12.00
N HIS A 281 16.43 -5.76 11.20
CA HIS A 281 16.18 -4.34 11.43
C HIS A 281 15.40 -3.74 10.25
N PRO A 282 14.09 -4.07 10.08
CA PRO A 282 13.34 -3.57 8.95
C PRO A 282 13.20 -2.05 9.02
N ARG A 283 13.17 -1.42 7.85
CA ARG A 283 12.90 0.02 7.72
C ARG A 283 11.45 0.31 8.11
N THR A 284 11.20 1.52 8.58
CA THR A 284 9.83 1.97 8.88
C THR A 284 9.04 2.18 7.59
N ARG A 285 9.69 2.73 6.54
CA ARG A 285 9.09 3.02 5.23
C ARG A 285 9.94 2.46 4.10
N TYR A 286 9.27 2.00 3.04
CA TYR A 286 9.85 1.42 1.84
C TYR A 286 9.22 2.05 0.61
N SER A 287 9.91 2.97 -0.03
CA SER A 287 9.47 3.55 -1.30
C SER A 287 9.86 2.63 -2.45
N ALA A 288 8.88 2.20 -3.24
CA ALA A 288 9.06 1.29 -4.37
C ALA A 288 8.64 1.98 -5.69
N GLY A 289 9.49 1.85 -6.71
CA GLY A 289 9.33 2.53 -7.99
C GLY A 289 10.28 3.72 -8.13
N TRP A 290 10.60 4.05 -9.36
CA TRP A 290 11.45 5.20 -9.65
C TRP A 290 10.72 6.52 -9.38
N ASP A 291 9.44 6.58 -9.77
CA ASP A 291 8.53 7.70 -9.56
C ASP A 291 8.32 8.01 -8.06
N ALA A 292 8.22 6.96 -7.24
CA ALA A 292 8.17 7.13 -5.79
C ALA A 292 9.45 7.79 -5.25
N LYS A 293 10.63 7.25 -5.63
CA LYS A 293 11.92 7.64 -5.04
C LYS A 293 12.38 9.04 -5.44
N ILE A 294 12.19 9.44 -6.70
CA ILE A 294 12.73 10.70 -7.24
C ILE A 294 11.65 11.75 -7.51
N GLY A 295 10.39 11.37 -7.55
CA GLY A 295 9.25 12.27 -7.78
C GLY A 295 8.42 12.50 -6.52
N TRP A 296 7.53 11.54 -6.22
CA TRP A 296 6.48 11.73 -5.22
C TRP A 296 6.97 11.94 -3.78
N ILE A 297 7.93 11.14 -3.31
CA ILE A 297 8.43 11.26 -1.94
C ILE A 297 9.18 12.58 -1.75
N PRO A 298 10.13 13.01 -2.61
CA PRO A 298 10.71 14.35 -2.51
C PRO A 298 9.65 15.46 -2.57
N LEU A 299 8.67 15.37 -3.48
CA LEU A 299 7.60 16.35 -3.60
C LEU A 299 6.76 16.46 -2.32
N SER A 300 6.59 15.37 -1.56
CA SER A 300 5.84 15.38 -0.30
C SER A 300 6.49 16.20 0.82
N TYR A 301 7.74 16.58 0.68
CA TYR A 301 8.45 17.48 1.61
C TYR A 301 8.50 18.93 1.13
N ALA A 302 8.01 19.20 -0.10
CA ALA A 302 7.95 20.56 -0.62
C ALA A 302 6.81 21.35 0.04
N PRO A 303 6.90 22.68 0.09
CA PRO A 303 5.79 23.55 0.49
C PRO A 303 4.54 23.31 -0.37
N ALA A 304 3.35 23.43 0.22
CA ALA A 304 2.07 23.13 -0.45
C ALA A 304 1.93 23.87 -1.80
N TRP A 305 2.32 25.15 -1.88
CA TRP A 305 2.23 25.92 -3.12
C TRP A 305 3.07 25.32 -4.27
N VAL A 306 4.19 24.67 -3.98
CA VAL A 306 5.01 23.98 -4.99
C VAL A 306 4.27 22.76 -5.53
N VAL A 307 3.67 21.97 -4.62
CA VAL A 307 2.85 20.80 -4.97
C VAL A 307 1.65 21.22 -5.80
N ASP A 308 0.94 22.27 -5.37
CA ASP A 308 -0.24 22.80 -6.07
C ASP A 308 0.12 23.29 -7.47
N CYS A 309 1.22 24.06 -7.62
CA CYS A 309 1.71 24.47 -8.93
C CYS A 309 2.04 23.27 -9.83
N ALA A 310 2.76 22.26 -9.32
CA ALA A 310 3.13 21.10 -10.09
C ALA A 310 1.91 20.30 -10.58
N LEU A 311 0.89 20.11 -9.72
CA LEU A 311 -0.33 19.40 -10.08
C LEU A 311 -1.22 20.22 -11.03
N ASN A 312 -1.36 21.53 -10.81
CA ASN A 312 -2.17 22.42 -11.64
C ASN A 312 -1.62 22.60 -13.06
N LEU A 313 -0.31 22.42 -13.26
CA LEU A 313 0.28 22.44 -14.61
C LEU A 313 -0.16 21.25 -15.47
N VAL A 314 -0.53 20.14 -14.81
CA VAL A 314 -0.85 18.88 -15.49
C VAL A 314 -2.37 18.68 -15.61
N LEU A 315 -3.13 19.10 -14.62
CA LEU A 315 -4.58 18.91 -14.60
C LEU A 315 -5.30 19.88 -15.58
N PRO A 316 -6.35 19.41 -16.28
CA PRO A 316 -7.14 20.27 -17.15
C PRO A 316 -7.91 21.32 -16.34
N ARG A 317 -8.21 22.46 -16.97
CA ARG A 317 -9.03 23.53 -16.37
C ARG A 317 -10.50 23.36 -16.70
N PRO A 318 -11.43 23.53 -15.74
CA PRO A 318 -12.86 23.56 -15.99
C PRO A 318 -13.28 24.69 -16.93
N ALA A 319 -14.41 24.57 -17.62
CA ALA A 319 -14.89 25.56 -18.57
C ALA A 319 -15.20 26.92 -17.94
N ARG A 320 -15.74 26.93 -16.70
CA ARG A 320 -16.05 28.15 -15.94
C ARG A 320 -14.98 28.45 -14.87
N SER A 321 -13.71 28.10 -15.14
CA SER A 321 -12.62 28.44 -14.21
C SER A 321 -12.40 29.96 -14.18
N VAL A 322 -12.26 30.50 -12.96
CA VAL A 322 -11.72 31.86 -12.77
C VAL A 322 -10.20 31.79 -12.89
N SER A 323 -9.61 32.78 -13.55
CA SER A 323 -8.17 32.88 -13.81
C SER A 323 -7.37 33.17 -12.54
#